data_51c54a38c7da1b00476b5e101e923ac4
#
_entry.id   51c54a38c7da1b00476b5e101e923ac4
#
_cell.length_a   1.000
_cell.length_b   1.000
_cell.length_c   1.000
_cell.angle_alpha   90.00
_cell.angle_beta   90.00
_cell.angle_gamma   90.00
#
_symmetry.space_group_name_H-M   'P 1'
#
loop_
_entity.id
_entity.type
_entity.pdbx_description
1 polymer ?
#
loop_
_entity_poly.entity_id
_entity_poly.type
_entity_poly.pdbx_seq_one_letter_code
_entity_poly.pdbx_strand_id
1 'polypeptide(L)'
;MPGGDTKAARTHYIGRTITGDPAMFMLRKKTEMPSAADALPGRSTPIPTAQDHFLNRRPLKGPYPAGFETAMFGLGCFWGAERKFWELGSGIHITAVGYAGGHTPNPTYEEVCSGRTGHNEVVLVVYDPQAVSYEQLLKTFWESHDPTQGMRQGNDVGTQYRSGIYVFNAAQRKAAEASKVMYEQAIRAKGYDPITTEIAEAPPFYFAEDYHQQYLAKNPFGYCGLGGTGVSCPIGTGVAAS
;
A
#
# COMPACT_ATOMS: atom_id res chain seq x y z
N MET A 1 44.62 -67.27 -23.45
CA MET A 1 45.24 -65.97 -23.45
C MET A 1 44.60 -65.18 -24.58
N PRO A 2 43.80 -64.20 -24.41
CA PRO A 2 44.11 -62.84 -24.00
C PRO A 2 43.01 -62.24 -23.08
N GLY A 3 43.43 -61.16 -22.44
CA GLY A 3 42.70 -60.40 -21.45
C GLY A 3 41.60 -59.49 -22.02
N GLY A 4 40.52 -59.36 -21.26
CA GLY A 4 39.44 -58.44 -21.53
C GLY A 4 39.59 -57.18 -20.74
N ASP A 5 39.67 -56.06 -21.43
CA ASP A 5 39.61 -54.69 -20.85
C ASP A 5 38.16 -54.26 -20.63
N THR A 6 37.79 -54.12 -19.36
CA THR A 6 36.50 -53.50 -18.97
C THR A 6 36.69 -52.00 -18.81
N LYS A 7 36.19 -51.21 -19.80
CA LYS A 7 36.06 -49.74 -19.69
C LYS A 7 34.91 -49.39 -18.78
N ALA A 8 35.23 -48.79 -17.63
CA ALA A 8 34.27 -48.19 -16.75
C ALA A 8 33.77 -46.84 -17.36
N ALA A 9 32.44 -46.76 -17.59
CA ALA A 9 31.78 -45.54 -18.02
C ALA A 9 31.70 -44.54 -16.85
N ARG A 10 32.39 -43.43 -16.95
CA ARG A 10 32.25 -42.28 -16.04
C ARG A 10 31.05 -41.46 -16.45
N THR A 11 29.99 -41.57 -15.67
CA THR A 11 28.82 -40.66 -15.77
C THR A 11 29.23 -39.29 -15.22
N HIS A 12 29.35 -38.31 -16.09
CA HIS A 12 29.50 -36.91 -15.68
C HIS A 12 28.16 -36.37 -15.22
N TYR A 13 28.00 -36.20 -13.92
CA TYR A 13 26.95 -35.40 -13.31
C TYR A 13 27.27 -33.91 -13.56
N ILE A 14 26.58 -33.28 -14.52
CA ILE A 14 26.65 -31.83 -14.72
C ILE A 14 25.75 -31.20 -13.68
N GLY A 15 26.32 -30.83 -12.54
CA GLY A 15 25.68 -29.96 -11.57
C GLY A 15 25.44 -28.58 -12.19
N ARG A 16 24.20 -28.27 -12.55
CA ARG A 16 23.80 -26.90 -12.87
C ARG A 16 23.83 -26.10 -11.56
N THR A 17 24.92 -25.40 -11.31
CA THR A 17 24.97 -24.30 -10.33
C THR A 17 24.13 -23.17 -10.89
N ILE A 18 22.98 -22.93 -10.27
CA ILE A 18 22.18 -21.72 -10.52
C ILE A 18 22.93 -20.57 -9.84
N THR A 19 23.80 -19.91 -10.57
CA THR A 19 24.43 -18.64 -10.15
C THR A 19 23.43 -17.52 -10.48
N GLY A 20 22.42 -17.36 -9.62
CA GLY A 20 21.58 -16.16 -9.65
C GLY A 20 22.31 -15.02 -8.97
N ASP A 21 22.27 -13.84 -9.59
CA ASP A 21 22.80 -12.60 -9.01
C ASP A 21 22.20 -12.36 -7.60
N PRO A 22 23.02 -12.19 -6.54
CA PRO A 22 22.54 -11.92 -5.19
C PRO A 22 21.60 -10.70 -5.10
N ALA A 23 21.83 -9.68 -5.94
CA ALA A 23 20.97 -8.50 -6.03
C ALA A 23 19.56 -8.85 -6.56
N MET A 24 19.47 -9.72 -7.56
CA MET A 24 18.22 -10.23 -8.12
C MET A 24 17.44 -11.08 -7.10
N PHE A 25 18.14 -11.86 -6.27
CA PHE A 25 17.55 -12.66 -5.19
C PHE A 25 17.00 -11.76 -4.05
N MET A 26 17.74 -10.69 -3.67
CA MET A 26 17.28 -9.71 -2.69
C MET A 26 16.07 -8.91 -3.18
N LEU A 27 16.03 -8.53 -4.47
CA LEU A 27 14.90 -7.82 -5.09
C LEU A 27 13.65 -8.71 -5.12
N ARG A 28 13.82 -9.98 -5.43
CA ARG A 28 12.73 -10.96 -5.47
C ARG A 28 12.09 -11.18 -4.09
N LYS A 29 12.87 -11.19 -3.01
CA LYS A 29 12.36 -11.28 -1.63
C LYS A 29 11.51 -10.08 -1.22
N LYS A 30 11.79 -8.88 -1.73
CA LYS A 30 11.02 -7.67 -1.41
C LYS A 30 9.65 -7.60 -2.08
N THR A 31 9.44 -8.34 -3.15
CA THR A 31 8.18 -8.37 -3.92
C THR A 31 7.32 -9.60 -3.64
N GLU A 32 7.77 -10.47 -2.73
CA GLU A 32 7.02 -11.65 -2.29
C GLU A 32 6.49 -11.41 -0.88
N MET A 33 5.18 -11.67 -0.68
CA MET A 33 4.58 -11.59 0.66
C MET A 33 5.19 -12.66 1.55
N PRO A 34 5.71 -12.32 2.75
CA PRO A 34 6.15 -13.32 3.70
C PRO A 34 4.95 -14.12 4.21
N SER A 35 5.17 -15.40 4.54
CA SER A 35 4.19 -16.14 5.33
C SER A 35 4.16 -15.62 6.77
N ALA A 36 3.09 -15.91 7.52
CA ALA A 36 3.01 -15.53 8.93
C ALA A 36 4.15 -16.15 9.78
N ALA A 37 4.64 -17.33 9.38
CA ALA A 37 5.73 -18.03 10.06
C ALA A 37 7.11 -17.39 9.78
N ASP A 38 7.28 -16.76 8.62
CA ASP A 38 8.54 -16.13 8.19
C ASP A 38 8.59 -14.65 8.51
N ALA A 39 7.47 -14.06 8.94
CA ALA A 39 7.37 -12.65 9.26
C ALA A 39 8.19 -12.31 10.53
N LEU A 40 8.63 -11.04 10.63
CA LEU A 40 9.30 -10.56 11.83
C LEU A 40 8.35 -10.62 13.04
N PRO A 41 8.85 -10.94 14.24
CA PRO A 41 8.00 -11.13 15.43
C PRO A 41 7.34 -9.82 15.92
N GLY A 42 7.92 -8.66 15.56
CA GLY A 42 7.42 -7.36 16.02
C GLY A 42 7.52 -7.16 17.54
N ARG A 43 6.61 -6.36 18.08
CA ARG A 43 6.59 -6.00 19.52
C ARG A 43 5.17 -5.81 20.04
N SER A 44 5.01 -5.92 21.38
CA SER A 44 3.71 -5.73 22.04
C SER A 44 3.33 -4.25 22.22
N THR A 45 4.32 -3.36 22.29
CA THR A 45 4.09 -1.93 22.51
C THR A 45 4.08 -1.16 21.19
N PRO A 46 3.11 -0.24 20.99
CA PRO A 46 3.12 0.65 19.83
C PRO A 46 4.39 1.49 19.78
N ILE A 47 4.88 1.75 18.57
CA ILE A 47 5.97 2.70 18.36
C ILE A 47 5.50 4.14 18.65
N PRO A 48 6.39 5.04 19.09
CA PRO A 48 6.06 6.44 19.26
C PRO A 48 5.61 7.08 17.95
N THR A 49 4.52 7.87 18.01
CA THR A 49 4.04 8.67 16.87
C THR A 49 3.58 10.06 17.36
N ALA A 50 3.24 10.96 16.40
CA ALA A 50 2.69 12.28 16.71
C ALA A 50 1.41 12.17 17.56
N GLN A 51 1.21 13.13 18.44
CA GLN A 51 -0.05 13.25 19.18
C GLN A 51 -1.09 13.98 18.34
N ASP A 52 -0.67 15.04 17.64
CA ASP A 52 -1.53 15.91 16.86
C ASP A 52 -1.16 15.89 15.37
N HIS A 53 -2.15 16.02 14.53
CA HIS A 53 -1.99 16.21 13.10
C HIS A 53 -1.29 17.56 12.83
N PHE A 54 -0.20 17.54 12.06
CA PHE A 54 0.67 18.71 11.89
C PHE A 54 -0.03 19.94 11.31
N LEU A 55 -0.93 19.76 10.33
CA LEU A 55 -1.57 20.86 9.64
C LEU A 55 -2.72 21.50 10.42
N ASN A 56 -3.53 20.72 11.14
CA ASN A 56 -4.76 21.23 11.75
C ASN A 56 -4.81 21.06 13.28
N ARG A 57 -3.78 20.50 13.90
CA ARG A 57 -3.62 20.34 15.33
C ARG A 57 -4.70 19.51 16.04
N ARG A 58 -5.44 18.70 15.28
CA ARG A 58 -6.43 17.77 15.86
C ARG A 58 -5.72 16.52 16.37
N PRO A 59 -6.24 15.87 17.43
CA PRO A 59 -5.68 14.63 17.94
C PRO A 59 -5.59 13.56 16.84
N LEU A 60 -4.37 13.03 16.60
CA LEU A 60 -4.13 12.09 15.52
C LEU A 60 -4.82 10.74 15.75
N LYS A 61 -4.92 10.32 17.01
CA LYS A 61 -5.51 9.02 17.41
C LYS A 61 -6.97 9.13 17.86
N GLY A 62 -7.60 10.30 17.72
CA GLY A 62 -8.94 10.57 18.18
C GLY A 62 -9.04 10.90 19.68
N PRO A 63 -10.24 10.87 20.29
CA PRO A 63 -11.48 10.41 19.66
C PRO A 63 -11.93 11.31 18.50
N TYR A 64 -12.52 10.71 17.48
CA TYR A 64 -13.04 11.45 16.32
C TYR A 64 -14.50 11.88 16.54
N PRO A 65 -14.97 12.96 15.87
CA PRO A 65 -16.35 13.41 16.04
C PRO A 65 -17.37 12.35 15.65
N ALA A 66 -18.52 12.34 16.32
CA ALA A 66 -19.61 11.45 15.97
C ALA A 66 -20.11 11.73 14.53
N GLY A 67 -20.41 10.68 13.78
CA GLY A 67 -20.85 10.76 12.39
C GLY A 67 -19.74 10.84 11.35
N PHE A 68 -18.47 11.00 11.78
CA PHE A 68 -17.34 10.89 10.87
C PHE A 68 -17.03 9.42 10.56
N GLU A 69 -16.57 9.17 9.35
CA GLU A 69 -16.19 7.84 8.86
C GLU A 69 -14.68 7.72 8.68
N THR A 70 -14.24 6.49 8.55
CA THR A 70 -12.82 6.15 8.33
C THR A 70 -12.68 5.38 7.03
N ALA A 71 -11.64 5.72 6.25
CA ALA A 71 -11.21 4.99 5.07
C ALA A 71 -9.71 4.69 5.17
N MET A 72 -9.21 3.65 4.48
CA MET A 72 -7.80 3.28 4.50
C MET A 72 -7.34 2.80 3.13
N PHE A 73 -6.23 3.39 2.64
CA PHE A 73 -5.72 3.19 1.29
C PHE A 73 -4.21 3.00 1.27
N GLY A 74 -3.74 2.04 0.46
CA GLY A 74 -2.34 1.89 0.08
C GLY A 74 -2.18 2.18 -1.41
N LEU A 75 -1.33 3.14 -1.77
CA LEU A 75 -1.13 3.55 -3.16
C LEU A 75 0.33 3.92 -3.47
N GLY A 76 1.28 3.19 -2.90
CA GLY A 76 2.71 3.46 -2.98
C GLY A 76 3.22 4.20 -1.75
N CYS A 77 4.31 4.97 -1.90
CA CYS A 77 4.88 5.73 -0.79
C CYS A 77 3.81 6.62 -0.12
N PHE A 78 3.60 6.39 1.17
CA PHE A 78 2.52 7.05 1.93
C PHE A 78 2.69 8.57 2.11
N TRP A 79 3.88 9.15 1.87
CA TRP A 79 4.09 10.59 1.93
C TRP A 79 3.30 11.35 0.85
N GLY A 80 3.43 10.88 -0.40
CA GLY A 80 2.66 11.43 -1.52
C GLY A 80 1.18 11.09 -1.42
N ALA A 81 0.88 9.88 -1.00
CA ALA A 81 -0.47 9.37 -0.80
C ALA A 81 -1.25 10.22 0.22
N GLU A 82 -0.65 10.48 1.39
CA GLU A 82 -1.30 11.26 2.43
C GLU A 82 -1.64 12.68 1.96
N ARG A 83 -0.72 13.32 1.22
CA ARG A 83 -0.95 14.65 0.65
C ARG A 83 -2.19 14.70 -0.23
N LYS A 84 -2.43 13.69 -1.07
CA LYS A 84 -3.61 13.64 -1.95
C LYS A 84 -4.92 13.69 -1.18
N PHE A 85 -4.96 13.09 0.01
CA PHE A 85 -6.18 13.09 0.82
C PHE A 85 -6.35 14.37 1.64
N TRP A 86 -5.30 14.92 2.27
CA TRP A 86 -5.50 16.17 3.00
C TRP A 86 -5.81 17.36 2.09
N GLU A 87 -5.35 17.34 0.83
CA GLU A 87 -5.65 18.37 -0.17
C GLU A 87 -7.11 18.37 -0.64
N LEU A 88 -7.92 17.37 -0.28
CA LEU A 88 -9.38 17.40 -0.50
C LEU A 88 -10.10 18.46 0.37
N GLY A 89 -9.44 19.00 1.37
CA GLY A 89 -9.89 20.19 2.08
C GLY A 89 -10.75 19.91 3.29
N SER A 90 -11.79 20.76 3.49
CA SER A 90 -12.51 20.90 4.76
C SER A 90 -13.29 19.65 5.22
N GLY A 91 -13.64 18.76 4.33
CA GLY A 91 -14.31 17.50 4.66
C GLY A 91 -13.37 16.45 5.28
N ILE A 92 -12.05 16.66 5.23
CA ILE A 92 -11.08 15.76 5.85
C ILE A 92 -10.80 16.22 7.29
N HIS A 93 -11.09 15.34 8.25
CA HIS A 93 -10.84 15.63 9.67
C HIS A 93 -9.36 15.48 10.03
N ILE A 94 -8.80 14.31 9.76
CA ILE A 94 -7.36 14.01 9.84
C ILE A 94 -6.96 13.03 8.74
N THR A 95 -5.68 13.03 8.40
CA THR A 95 -5.00 11.93 7.75
C THR A 95 -3.92 11.40 8.69
N ALA A 96 -3.60 10.12 8.58
CA ALA A 96 -2.46 9.54 9.28
C ALA A 96 -1.82 8.48 8.40
N VAL A 97 -0.50 8.40 8.41
CA VAL A 97 0.23 7.34 7.73
C VAL A 97 0.58 6.22 8.70
N GLY A 98 0.64 5.01 8.19
CA GLY A 98 0.93 3.83 8.99
C GLY A 98 1.10 2.57 8.16
N TYR A 99 1.06 1.45 8.86
CA TYR A 99 1.31 0.12 8.32
C TYR A 99 0.11 -0.78 8.59
N ALA A 100 -0.33 -1.53 7.56
CA ALA A 100 -1.49 -2.42 7.68
C ALA A 100 -1.37 -3.61 6.72
N GLY A 101 -2.15 -4.67 6.96
CA GLY A 101 -2.25 -5.83 6.06
C GLY A 101 -1.09 -6.82 6.13
N GLY A 102 -0.17 -6.67 7.07
CA GLY A 102 0.92 -7.60 7.33
C GLY A 102 0.72 -8.43 8.58
N HIS A 103 1.77 -9.16 8.98
CA HIS A 103 1.74 -10.12 10.10
C HIS A 103 2.44 -9.59 11.37
N THR A 104 3.37 -8.65 11.22
CA THR A 104 4.23 -8.15 12.31
C THR A 104 3.49 -7.11 13.15
N PRO A 105 3.23 -7.34 14.46
CA PRO A 105 2.58 -6.33 15.30
C PRO A 105 3.52 -5.16 15.60
N ASN A 106 2.98 -3.94 15.54
CA ASN A 106 3.67 -2.68 15.83
C ASN A 106 5.04 -2.54 15.11
N PRO A 107 5.11 -2.69 13.78
CA PRO A 107 6.38 -2.68 13.06
C PRO A 107 7.01 -1.29 13.06
N THR A 108 8.35 -1.23 12.94
CA THR A 108 9.06 0.01 12.59
C THR A 108 9.16 0.16 11.08
N TYR A 109 9.49 1.38 10.64
CA TYR A 109 9.74 1.67 9.23
C TYR A 109 10.82 0.76 8.61
N GLU A 110 11.95 0.57 9.32
CA GLU A 110 13.02 -0.30 8.82
C GLU A 110 12.56 -1.76 8.68
N GLU A 111 11.73 -2.25 9.61
CA GLU A 111 11.16 -3.59 9.52
C GLU A 111 10.25 -3.72 8.29
N VAL A 112 9.40 -2.72 8.03
CA VAL A 112 8.54 -2.69 6.84
C VAL A 112 9.37 -2.63 5.56
N CYS A 113 10.38 -1.77 5.50
CA CYS A 113 11.30 -1.65 4.36
C CYS A 113 12.12 -2.92 4.08
N SER A 114 12.27 -3.81 5.07
CA SER A 114 12.92 -5.10 4.88
C SER A 114 12.12 -6.05 3.97
N GLY A 115 10.80 -5.82 3.78
CA GLY A 115 9.87 -6.70 3.09
C GLY A 115 9.44 -7.92 3.92
N ARG A 116 9.86 -8.02 5.20
CA ARG A 116 9.65 -9.19 6.07
C ARG A 116 8.48 -9.03 7.03
N THR A 117 7.71 -7.97 6.94
CA THR A 117 6.52 -7.75 7.77
C THR A 117 5.22 -8.10 7.05
N GLY A 118 5.22 -8.05 5.71
CA GLY A 118 4.03 -8.16 4.87
C GLY A 118 3.14 -6.92 4.92
N HIS A 119 3.50 -5.90 5.69
CA HIS A 119 2.71 -4.67 5.75
C HIS A 119 2.78 -3.87 4.46
N ASN A 120 1.67 -3.19 4.18
CA ASN A 120 1.55 -2.12 3.21
C ASN A 120 1.73 -0.77 3.91
N GLU A 121 2.34 0.19 3.24
CA GLU A 121 2.27 1.60 3.61
C GLU A 121 0.89 2.13 3.27
N VAL A 122 0.18 2.64 4.27
CA VAL A 122 -1.22 3.06 4.11
C VAL A 122 -1.48 4.43 4.68
N VAL A 123 -2.52 5.07 4.15
CA VAL A 123 -3.11 6.31 4.68
C VAL A 123 -4.46 5.98 5.31
N LEU A 124 -4.61 6.32 6.58
CA LEU A 124 -5.90 6.38 7.28
C LEU A 124 -6.49 7.77 7.07
N VAL A 125 -7.73 7.84 6.62
CA VAL A 125 -8.46 9.09 6.36
C VAL A 125 -9.71 9.09 7.22
N VAL A 126 -9.84 10.09 8.10
CA VAL A 126 -11.08 10.34 8.85
C VAL A 126 -11.78 11.54 8.21
N TYR A 127 -13.01 11.37 7.79
CA TYR A 127 -13.72 12.34 6.96
C TYR A 127 -15.18 12.51 7.38
N ASP A 128 -15.74 13.68 7.07
CA ASP A 128 -17.17 13.97 7.17
C ASP A 128 -17.88 13.48 5.90
N PRO A 129 -18.70 12.43 5.96
CA PRO A 129 -19.37 11.89 4.77
C PRO A 129 -20.42 12.85 4.17
N GLN A 130 -20.81 13.91 4.88
CA GLN A 130 -21.67 14.95 4.35
C GLN A 130 -20.90 15.98 3.49
N ALA A 131 -19.60 16.10 3.69
CA ALA A 131 -18.75 17.05 2.97
C ALA A 131 -17.90 16.39 1.87
N VAL A 132 -17.42 15.16 2.11
CA VAL A 132 -16.61 14.36 1.16
C VAL A 132 -17.19 12.95 1.12
N SER A 133 -17.63 12.49 -0.04
CA SER A 133 -18.14 11.12 -0.18
C SER A 133 -17.02 10.09 -0.24
N TYR A 134 -17.32 8.82 0.12
CA TYR A 134 -16.38 7.72 -0.04
C TYR A 134 -15.98 7.52 -1.51
N GLU A 135 -16.90 7.74 -2.44
CA GLU A 135 -16.64 7.71 -3.88
C GLU A 135 -15.61 8.76 -4.31
N GLN A 136 -15.62 9.95 -3.68
CA GLN A 136 -14.60 10.96 -3.94
C GLN A 136 -13.22 10.52 -3.43
N LEU A 137 -13.14 9.84 -2.28
CA LEU A 137 -11.90 9.23 -1.81
C LEU A 137 -11.42 8.14 -2.75
N LEU A 138 -12.32 7.27 -3.25
CA LEU A 138 -12.00 6.25 -4.25
C LEU A 138 -11.50 6.87 -5.56
N LYS A 139 -12.13 7.95 -6.03
CA LYS A 139 -11.66 8.68 -7.21
C LYS A 139 -10.24 9.20 -7.02
N THR A 140 -9.97 9.83 -5.88
CA THR A 140 -8.63 10.31 -5.52
C THR A 140 -7.61 9.16 -5.49
N PHE A 141 -7.99 8.01 -4.92
CA PHE A 141 -7.16 6.82 -4.89
C PHE A 141 -6.81 6.34 -6.32
N TRP A 142 -7.81 6.12 -7.17
CA TRP A 142 -7.62 5.59 -8.52
C TRP A 142 -6.79 6.52 -9.41
N GLU A 143 -7.01 7.83 -9.32
CA GLU A 143 -6.36 8.82 -10.19
C GLU A 143 -4.93 9.19 -9.73
N SER A 144 -4.55 8.86 -8.48
CA SER A 144 -3.29 9.31 -7.91
C SER A 144 -2.11 8.36 -8.14
N HIS A 145 -2.34 7.12 -8.56
CA HIS A 145 -1.28 6.13 -8.75
C HIS A 145 -1.59 5.21 -9.94
N ASP A 146 -0.65 4.35 -10.29
CA ASP A 146 -0.87 3.28 -11.26
C ASP A 146 -1.20 1.96 -10.52
N PRO A 147 -2.47 1.52 -10.52
CA PRO A 147 -2.90 0.34 -9.76
C PRO A 147 -2.55 -0.99 -10.43
N THR A 148 -1.79 -0.99 -11.53
CA THR A 148 -1.44 -2.19 -12.30
C THR A 148 -0.05 -2.76 -11.98
N GLN A 149 0.72 -2.08 -11.09
CA GLN A 149 2.14 -2.37 -10.93
C GLN A 149 2.48 -3.51 -9.94
N GLY A 150 1.50 -4.14 -9.31
CA GLY A 150 1.73 -5.21 -8.35
C GLY A 150 2.43 -4.71 -7.08
N MET A 151 3.55 -5.35 -6.72
CA MET A 151 4.31 -5.03 -5.51
C MET A 151 5.30 -3.88 -5.74
N ARG A 152 4.82 -2.80 -6.34
CA ARG A 152 5.59 -1.56 -6.57
C ARG A 152 4.69 -0.39 -6.91
N GLN A 153 5.23 0.82 -6.84
CA GLN A 153 4.65 2.04 -7.42
C GLN A 153 5.77 2.95 -7.92
N GLY A 154 5.81 3.18 -9.22
CA GLY A 154 6.87 3.98 -9.83
C GLY A 154 8.26 3.37 -9.59
N ASN A 155 9.16 4.13 -8.96
CA ASN A 155 10.51 3.68 -8.60
C ASN A 155 10.57 2.88 -7.29
N ASP A 156 9.52 2.93 -6.48
CA ASP A 156 9.46 2.25 -5.19
C ASP A 156 9.06 0.78 -5.38
N VAL A 157 9.94 -0.14 -5.02
CA VAL A 157 9.78 -1.59 -5.21
C VAL A 157 9.71 -2.30 -3.87
N GLY A 158 8.62 -3.04 -3.63
CA GLY A 158 8.41 -3.82 -2.41
C GLY A 158 6.93 -4.04 -2.10
N THR A 159 6.65 -5.06 -1.27
CA THR A 159 5.28 -5.40 -0.84
C THR A 159 4.58 -4.24 -0.13
N GLN A 160 5.34 -3.34 0.50
CA GLN A 160 4.82 -2.17 1.20
C GLN A 160 4.26 -1.09 0.26
N TYR A 161 4.55 -1.15 -1.03
CA TYR A 161 4.08 -0.16 -2.01
C TYR A 161 2.94 -0.68 -2.90
N ARG A 162 2.35 -1.83 -2.53
CA ARG A 162 1.24 -2.40 -3.29
C ARG A 162 -0.02 -1.54 -3.22
N SER A 163 -0.81 -1.59 -4.27
CA SER A 163 -2.12 -0.94 -4.30
C SER A 163 -3.13 -1.71 -3.45
N GLY A 164 -3.85 -1.03 -2.56
CA GLY A 164 -4.82 -1.67 -1.67
C GLY A 164 -5.90 -0.73 -1.16
N ILE A 165 -7.12 -1.25 -1.02
CA ILE A 165 -8.27 -0.60 -0.38
C ILE A 165 -8.71 -1.48 0.78
N TYR A 166 -8.71 -0.93 1.99
CA TYR A 166 -9.08 -1.64 3.20
C TYR A 166 -10.40 -1.08 3.72
N VAL A 167 -11.45 -1.90 3.71
CA VAL A 167 -12.84 -1.47 3.91
C VAL A 167 -13.32 -1.75 5.32
N PHE A 168 -14.01 -0.79 5.92
CA PHE A 168 -14.51 -0.87 7.30
C PHE A 168 -15.95 -1.40 7.39
N ASN A 169 -16.67 -1.44 6.26
CA ASN A 169 -18.05 -1.91 6.22
C ASN A 169 -18.46 -2.40 4.81
N ALA A 170 -19.64 -3.03 4.73
CA ALA A 170 -20.16 -3.59 3.49
C ALA A 170 -20.46 -2.53 2.41
N ALA A 171 -20.85 -1.31 2.80
CA ALA A 171 -21.10 -0.22 1.86
C ALA A 171 -19.80 0.21 1.16
N GLN A 172 -18.72 0.40 1.94
CA GLN A 172 -17.38 0.69 1.40
C GLN A 172 -16.91 -0.43 0.48
N ARG A 173 -17.09 -1.70 0.86
CA ARG A 173 -16.73 -2.85 0.01
C ARG A 173 -17.44 -2.79 -1.33
N LYS A 174 -18.75 -2.63 -1.32
CA LYS A 174 -19.55 -2.55 -2.54
C LYS A 174 -19.10 -1.40 -3.44
N ALA A 175 -18.86 -0.22 -2.88
CA ALA A 175 -18.39 0.94 -3.63
C ALA A 175 -16.97 0.72 -4.20
N ALA A 176 -16.05 0.17 -3.40
CA ALA A 176 -14.69 -0.14 -3.83
C ALA A 176 -14.67 -1.15 -5.00
N GLU A 177 -15.39 -2.25 -4.89
CA GLU A 177 -15.48 -3.28 -5.93
C GLU A 177 -16.11 -2.73 -7.23
N ALA A 178 -17.20 -1.98 -7.12
CA ALA A 178 -17.82 -1.33 -8.28
C ALA A 178 -16.88 -0.33 -8.95
N SER A 179 -16.19 0.47 -8.17
CA SER A 179 -15.21 1.45 -8.66
C SER A 179 -14.03 0.79 -9.38
N LYS A 180 -13.53 -0.34 -8.84
CA LYS A 180 -12.46 -1.12 -9.46
C LYS A 180 -12.85 -1.58 -10.86
N VAL A 181 -14.05 -2.14 -11.01
CA VAL A 181 -14.57 -2.60 -12.32
C VAL A 181 -14.65 -1.45 -13.33
N MET A 182 -15.21 -0.31 -12.92
CA MET A 182 -15.33 0.85 -13.79
C MET A 182 -13.97 1.43 -14.19
N TYR A 183 -13.07 1.56 -13.23
CA TYR A 183 -11.74 2.11 -13.50
C TYR A 183 -10.88 1.15 -14.33
N GLU A 184 -10.98 -0.16 -14.11
CA GLU A 184 -10.29 -1.15 -14.91
C GLU A 184 -10.70 -1.09 -16.39
N GLN A 185 -11.97 -0.93 -16.67
CA GLN A 185 -12.44 -0.73 -18.04
C GLN A 185 -11.81 0.52 -18.67
N ALA A 186 -11.73 1.63 -17.93
CA ALA A 186 -11.18 2.88 -18.43
C ALA A 186 -9.66 2.79 -18.71
N ILE A 187 -8.88 2.21 -17.80
CA ILE A 187 -7.42 2.11 -17.99
C ILE A 187 -7.05 1.04 -19.02
N ARG A 188 -7.80 -0.08 -19.09
CA ARG A 188 -7.60 -1.10 -20.13
C ARG A 188 -7.82 -0.54 -21.52
N ALA A 189 -8.81 0.35 -21.71
CA ALA A 189 -9.04 1.05 -22.97
C ALA A 189 -7.87 1.98 -23.38
N LYS A 190 -6.98 2.31 -22.44
CA LYS A 190 -5.73 3.08 -22.66
C LYS A 190 -4.49 2.21 -22.75
N GLY A 191 -4.63 0.88 -22.74
CA GLY A 191 -3.53 -0.07 -22.92
C GLY A 191 -2.79 -0.45 -21.65
N TYR A 192 -3.31 -0.10 -20.45
CA TYR A 192 -2.73 -0.55 -19.18
C TYR A 192 -3.01 -2.02 -18.92
N ASP A 193 -2.20 -2.64 -18.08
CA ASP A 193 -2.40 -3.99 -17.57
C ASP A 193 -3.62 -4.09 -16.62
N PRO A 194 -4.06 -5.30 -16.23
CA PRO A 194 -5.11 -5.48 -15.24
C PRO A 194 -4.76 -4.87 -13.88
N ILE A 195 -5.78 -4.34 -13.18
CA ILE A 195 -5.62 -3.79 -11.83
C ILE A 195 -5.21 -4.88 -10.84
N THR A 196 -4.15 -4.64 -10.10
CA THR A 196 -3.62 -5.53 -9.06
C THR A 196 -4.06 -5.13 -7.64
N THR A 197 -4.86 -4.06 -7.50
CA THR A 197 -5.34 -3.57 -6.19
C THR A 197 -6.06 -4.66 -5.41
N GLU A 198 -5.59 -4.93 -4.19
CA GLU A 198 -6.34 -5.76 -3.24
C GLU A 198 -7.49 -4.97 -2.59
N ILE A 199 -8.63 -5.61 -2.39
CA ILE A 199 -9.74 -5.07 -1.61
C ILE A 199 -10.00 -6.05 -0.48
N ALA A 200 -9.72 -5.65 0.76
CA ALA A 200 -9.80 -6.52 1.93
C ALA A 200 -10.51 -5.80 3.09
N GLU A 201 -11.00 -6.57 4.08
CA GLU A 201 -11.44 -5.99 5.36
C GLU A 201 -10.29 -5.22 6.00
N ALA A 202 -10.62 -4.09 6.67
CA ALA A 202 -9.62 -3.26 7.33
C ALA A 202 -8.93 -4.05 8.45
N PRO A 203 -7.64 -4.36 8.31
CA PRO A 203 -6.86 -5.00 9.35
C PRO A 203 -6.45 -3.98 10.42
N PRO A 204 -5.78 -4.40 11.50
CA PRO A 204 -5.19 -3.49 12.46
C PRO A 204 -4.28 -2.47 11.76
N PHE A 205 -4.46 -1.19 12.10
CA PHE A 205 -3.63 -0.09 11.64
C PHE A 205 -2.59 0.26 12.70
N TYR A 206 -1.32 0.27 12.30
CA TYR A 206 -0.19 0.67 13.14
C TYR A 206 0.31 2.03 12.68
N PHE A 207 0.19 3.06 13.52
CA PHE A 207 0.68 4.39 13.19
C PHE A 207 2.17 4.37 12.93
N ALA A 208 2.61 5.00 11.84
CA ALA A 208 4.02 5.23 11.57
C ALA A 208 4.62 6.27 12.54
N GLU A 209 5.93 6.36 12.55
CA GLU A 209 6.71 7.27 13.38
C GLU A 209 6.30 8.75 13.15
N ASP A 210 6.52 9.60 14.14
CA ASP A 210 6.13 11.02 14.09
C ASP A 210 6.66 11.73 12.84
N TYR A 211 7.91 11.49 12.45
CA TYR A 211 8.51 12.18 11.30
C TYR A 211 7.86 11.83 9.96
N HIS A 212 7.14 10.71 9.87
CA HIS A 212 6.38 10.33 8.68
C HIS A 212 5.03 11.05 8.59
N GLN A 213 4.40 11.38 9.73
CA GLN A 213 3.08 12.00 9.76
C GLN A 213 3.13 13.37 9.08
N GLN A 214 2.31 13.59 8.06
CA GLN A 214 2.26 14.80 7.22
C GLN A 214 3.66 15.22 6.74
N TYR A 215 4.48 14.26 6.32
CA TYR A 215 5.88 14.46 5.94
C TYR A 215 6.06 15.59 4.91
N LEU A 216 5.24 15.63 3.85
CA LEU A 216 5.36 16.66 2.81
C LEU A 216 4.86 18.04 3.24
N ALA A 217 4.12 18.15 4.33
CA ALA A 217 3.81 19.43 4.95
C ALA A 217 4.98 19.95 5.80
N LYS A 218 5.68 19.03 6.49
CA LYS A 218 6.91 19.34 7.24
C LYS A 218 8.11 19.58 6.31
N ASN A 219 8.13 18.92 5.13
CA ASN A 219 9.21 18.94 4.15
C ASN A 219 8.66 19.20 2.74
N PRO A 220 8.36 20.44 2.36
CA PRO A 220 7.69 20.78 1.09
C PRO A 220 8.43 20.33 -0.17
N PHE A 221 9.76 20.16 -0.09
CA PHE A 221 10.61 19.67 -1.17
C PHE A 221 10.99 18.18 -1.02
N GLY A 222 10.31 17.47 -0.11
CA GLY A 222 10.55 16.05 0.13
C GLY A 222 10.16 15.18 -1.06
N TYR A 223 10.63 13.93 -1.02
CA TYR A 223 10.35 12.94 -2.07
C TYR A 223 8.84 12.68 -2.21
N CYS A 224 8.37 12.74 -3.45
CA CYS A 224 7.01 12.35 -3.83
C CYS A 224 7.09 11.52 -5.11
N GLY A 225 7.14 10.19 -4.96
CA GLY A 225 7.17 9.23 -6.07
C GLY A 225 5.81 8.90 -6.68
N LEU A 226 4.75 9.59 -6.23
CA LEU A 226 3.38 9.29 -6.63
C LEU A 226 3.06 9.93 -7.99
N GLY A 227 2.54 9.13 -8.94
CA GLY A 227 2.08 9.58 -10.24
C GLY A 227 0.94 8.72 -10.75
N GLY A 228 -0.16 9.36 -11.15
CA GLY A 228 -1.31 8.67 -11.73
C GLY A 228 -1.10 8.26 -13.19
N THR A 229 -2.03 7.46 -13.70
CA THR A 229 -2.07 7.01 -15.10
C THR A 229 -2.50 8.11 -16.08
N GLY A 230 -3.00 9.25 -15.58
CA GLY A 230 -3.64 10.29 -16.40
C GLY A 230 -5.04 9.92 -16.90
N VAL A 231 -5.58 8.78 -16.48
CA VAL A 231 -6.93 8.33 -16.82
C VAL A 231 -7.89 8.74 -15.70
N SER A 232 -8.96 9.45 -16.07
CA SER A 232 -10.01 9.83 -15.09
C SER A 232 -10.85 8.64 -14.70
N CYS A 233 -11.14 8.55 -13.40
CA CYS A 233 -12.04 7.55 -12.85
C CYS A 233 -13.50 7.96 -13.13
N PRO A 234 -14.31 7.12 -13.78
CA PRO A 234 -15.66 7.47 -14.18
C PRO A 234 -16.69 7.40 -13.04
N ILE A 235 -16.26 7.26 -11.80
CA ILE A 235 -17.14 7.25 -10.64
C ILE A 235 -17.86 8.60 -10.54
N GLY A 236 -19.20 8.58 -10.43
CA GLY A 236 -19.95 9.75 -10.02
C GLY A 236 -19.53 10.15 -8.60
N THR A 237 -19.03 11.37 -8.44
CA THR A 237 -18.63 11.91 -7.11
C THR A 237 -19.82 12.50 -6.37
N GLY A 238 -21.04 12.20 -6.80
CA GLY A 238 -22.25 12.81 -6.30
C GLY A 238 -22.52 12.45 -4.84
N VAL A 239 -22.24 13.41 -3.95
CA VAL A 239 -23.20 13.67 -2.86
C VAL A 239 -24.51 13.97 -3.58
N ALA A 240 -25.54 13.15 -3.37
CA ALA A 240 -26.85 13.45 -3.90
C ALA A 240 -27.17 14.87 -3.46
N ALA A 241 -27.37 15.76 -4.43
CA ALA A 241 -27.80 17.12 -4.13
C ALA A 241 -29.12 17.00 -3.39
N SER A 242 -29.08 17.30 -2.10
CA SER A 242 -30.24 17.47 -1.26
C SER A 242 -31.01 18.72 -1.66
#